data_7cb51f1a00eba42467eef3aacf5a9dc3
#
_entry.id   7cb51f1a00eba42467eef3aacf5a9dc3
#
_cell.length_a   1.000
_cell.length_b   1.000
_cell.length_c   1.000
_cell.angle_alpha   90.00
_cell.angle_beta   90.00
_cell.angle_gamma   90.00
#
_symmetry.space_group_name_H-M   'P 1'
#
loop_
_entity.id
_entity.type
_entity.pdbx_description
1 polymer ?
#
loop_
_entity_poly.entity_id
_entity_poly.type
_entity_poly.pdbx_seq_one_letter_code
_entity_poly.pdbx_strand_id
1 'polypeptide(L)'
;IEFHYYVTFVVALRAGLTKDEAYILAYSSQHVDDNTKVFKIRQGGEDIYSNYISQTSNILKAEKELMQIYPIFHFMPGDKDEIQSDGALRRDGKFHVLNTIPDNSNARVVLKAAFDEKNLYRIGIATHMFADTFAHQNFVGYYESFNAMKGLLDKAIPDVGHADAKHDPDLPGLIWGDMRLIRKNTQISNKERFLEAAGRLFEEYRRYKDPKCAPEVIEKEKAVLLLDIDAAIGDVGDHDINNREQKNRMARYKNLLGNTFKEYDKGEWFEAAVARKGILAPFKLWATYEWKPDYQGKPWFKFQEAVKNHQWFTKDNVLNQITANLELERFHT
;
A
#
# COMPACT_ATOMS: atom_id res chain seq x y z
N ILE A 1 -6.39 -6.34 2.12
CA ILE A 1 -5.77 -7.40 2.94
C ILE A 1 -5.24 -8.57 2.11
N GLU A 2 -5.88 -8.94 0.99
CA GLU A 2 -5.48 -10.12 0.22
C GLU A 2 -4.05 -9.96 -0.31
N PHE A 3 -3.72 -8.85 -0.97
CA PHE A 3 -2.37 -8.61 -1.45
C PHE A 3 -1.43 -8.26 -0.29
N HIS A 4 -1.72 -7.17 0.42
CA HIS A 4 -0.79 -6.56 1.38
C HIS A 4 -0.40 -7.48 2.55
N TYR A 5 -1.26 -8.43 2.94
CA TYR A 5 -0.91 -9.41 3.95
C TYR A 5 -0.60 -10.78 3.37
N TYR A 6 -1.59 -11.43 2.74
CA TYR A 6 -1.45 -12.85 2.36
C TYR A 6 -0.47 -13.05 1.21
N VAL A 7 -0.64 -12.34 0.10
CA VAL A 7 0.24 -12.49 -1.06
C VAL A 7 1.66 -12.02 -0.71
N THR A 8 1.80 -10.89 -0.02
CA THR A 8 3.11 -10.39 0.44
C THR A 8 3.81 -11.41 1.33
N PHE A 9 3.09 -12.09 2.24
CA PHE A 9 3.66 -13.14 3.10
C PHE A 9 4.15 -14.33 2.28
N VAL A 10 3.34 -14.80 1.32
CA VAL A 10 3.72 -15.90 0.40
C VAL A 10 4.96 -15.52 -0.40
N VAL A 11 4.96 -14.33 -1.02
CA VAL A 11 6.08 -13.84 -1.83
C VAL A 11 7.37 -13.76 -1.00
N ALA A 12 7.30 -13.21 0.21
CA ALA A 12 8.45 -13.07 1.09
C ALA A 12 9.04 -14.43 1.49
N LEU A 13 8.20 -15.38 1.89
CA LEU A 13 8.66 -16.74 2.22
C LEU A 13 9.31 -17.45 1.03
N ARG A 14 8.68 -17.37 -0.15
CA ARG A 14 9.19 -18.00 -1.38
C ARG A 14 10.49 -17.37 -1.86
N ALA A 15 10.71 -16.09 -1.56
CA ALA A 15 11.97 -15.39 -1.82
C ALA A 15 13.09 -15.75 -0.83
N GLY A 16 12.81 -16.54 0.21
CA GLY A 16 13.79 -17.03 1.18
C GLY A 16 13.90 -16.21 2.45
N LEU A 17 12.93 -15.33 2.76
CA LEU A 17 12.85 -14.70 4.07
C LEU A 17 12.41 -15.74 5.10
N THR A 18 12.91 -15.60 6.33
CA THR A 18 12.45 -16.43 7.46
C THR A 18 10.97 -16.12 7.77
N LYS A 19 10.31 -17.02 8.51
CA LYS A 19 8.93 -16.82 8.94
C LYS A 19 8.71 -15.47 9.63
N ASP A 20 9.60 -15.10 10.55
CA ASP A 20 9.48 -13.86 11.32
C ASP A 20 9.74 -12.62 10.45
N GLU A 21 10.73 -12.67 9.55
CA GLU A 21 10.98 -11.60 8.60
C GLU A 21 9.78 -11.39 7.67
N ALA A 22 9.25 -12.48 7.09
CA ALA A 22 8.11 -12.45 6.19
C ALA A 22 6.84 -11.97 6.89
N TYR A 23 6.63 -12.35 8.16
CA TYR A 23 5.52 -11.87 8.98
C TYR A 23 5.63 -10.35 9.23
N ILE A 24 6.80 -9.86 9.67
CA ILE A 24 7.00 -8.41 9.92
C ILE A 24 6.73 -7.61 8.66
N LEU A 25 7.21 -8.08 7.52
CA LEU A 25 7.08 -7.43 6.24
C LEU A 25 5.60 -7.40 5.79
N ALA A 26 4.90 -8.53 5.82
CA ALA A 26 3.50 -8.64 5.45
C ALA A 26 2.59 -7.85 6.40
N TYR A 27 2.84 -7.91 7.71
CA TYR A 27 2.11 -7.14 8.69
C TYR A 27 2.31 -5.64 8.46
N SER A 28 3.54 -5.18 8.26
CA SER A 28 3.84 -3.76 7.98
C SER A 28 3.14 -3.29 6.71
N SER A 29 3.14 -4.12 5.66
CA SER A 29 2.46 -3.80 4.41
C SER A 29 0.96 -3.62 4.63
N GLN A 30 0.28 -4.55 5.29
CA GLN A 30 -1.15 -4.41 5.58
C GLN A 30 -1.45 -3.28 6.57
N HIS A 31 -0.57 -3.08 7.54
CA HIS A 31 -0.81 -2.08 8.59
C HIS A 31 -0.75 -0.63 8.08
N VAL A 32 -0.23 -0.38 6.89
CA VAL A 32 -0.34 0.91 6.20
C VAL A 32 -1.81 1.33 6.07
N ASP A 33 -2.69 0.41 5.66
CA ASP A 33 -4.14 0.64 5.54
C ASP A 33 -4.85 0.84 6.88
N ASP A 34 -4.36 0.16 7.93
CA ASP A 34 -5.00 0.16 9.24
C ASP A 34 -4.49 1.26 10.18
N ASN A 35 -3.40 1.94 9.82
CA ASN A 35 -2.79 3.02 10.59
C ASN A 35 -3.51 4.37 10.35
N THR A 36 -4.77 4.42 10.75
CA THR A 36 -5.71 5.51 10.45
C THR A 36 -5.90 6.49 11.59
N LYS A 37 -5.39 6.20 12.80
CA LYS A 37 -5.66 6.97 14.02
C LYS A 37 -4.39 7.56 14.60
N VAL A 38 -4.48 8.85 14.95
CA VAL A 38 -3.45 9.51 15.78
C VAL A 38 -3.73 9.21 17.23
N PHE A 39 -2.76 8.59 17.91
CA PHE A 39 -2.77 8.36 19.34
C PHE A 39 -1.86 9.36 20.02
N LYS A 40 -2.33 9.91 21.14
CA LYS A 40 -1.53 10.71 22.06
C LYS A 40 -1.11 9.83 23.22
N ILE A 41 0.17 9.43 23.26
CA ILE A 41 0.71 8.47 24.22
C ILE A 41 1.63 9.22 25.19
N ARG A 42 1.40 9.06 26.49
CA ARG A 42 2.24 9.67 27.52
C ARG A 42 3.62 9.00 27.53
N GLN A 43 4.65 9.82 27.46
CA GLN A 43 6.05 9.39 27.38
C GLN A 43 6.81 9.55 28.69
N GLY A 44 6.20 10.19 29.68
CA GLY A 44 6.75 10.58 30.97
C GLY A 44 6.54 12.07 31.23
N GLY A 45 6.16 12.44 32.46
CA GLY A 45 5.83 13.83 32.76
C GLY A 45 4.70 14.38 31.89
N GLU A 46 4.93 15.54 31.27
CA GLU A 46 4.00 16.20 30.36
C GLU A 46 4.23 15.86 28.90
N ASP A 47 5.28 15.13 28.56
CA ASP A 47 5.62 14.80 27.17
C ASP A 47 4.61 13.83 26.57
N ILE A 48 4.13 14.19 25.38
CA ILE A 48 3.16 13.39 24.60
C ILE A 48 3.76 13.02 23.26
N TYR A 49 3.85 11.73 23.00
CA TYR A 49 4.15 11.20 21.68
C TYR A 49 2.88 11.16 20.83
N SER A 50 2.96 11.63 19.60
CA SER A 50 1.92 11.47 18.58
C SER A 50 2.49 10.69 17.41
N ASN A 51 1.79 9.61 17.00
CA ASN A 51 2.21 8.83 15.85
C ASN A 51 1.80 9.49 14.52
N TYR A 52 2.45 9.06 13.48
CA TYR A 52 2.08 9.39 12.10
C TYR A 52 1.02 8.41 11.59
N ILE A 53 0.14 8.86 10.71
CA ILE A 53 -0.82 8.02 10.02
C ILE A 53 -0.39 7.82 8.57
N SER A 54 -0.68 6.65 8.02
CA SER A 54 -0.42 6.30 6.61
C SER A 54 -1.70 6.12 5.80
N GLN A 55 -2.87 6.19 6.44
CA GLN A 55 -4.18 6.10 5.80
C GLN A 55 -5.18 6.99 6.52
N THR A 56 -6.19 7.46 5.82
CA THR A 56 -7.31 8.19 6.41
C THR A 56 -8.62 7.83 5.73
N SER A 57 -9.67 7.61 6.52
CA SER A 57 -11.04 7.48 6.02
C SER A 57 -11.75 8.83 5.86
N ASN A 58 -11.13 9.91 6.33
CA ASN A 58 -11.70 11.25 6.22
C ASN A 58 -11.21 11.95 4.94
N ILE A 59 -11.85 11.64 3.83
CA ILE A 59 -11.59 12.25 2.51
C ILE A 59 -12.00 13.73 2.41
N LEU A 60 -12.67 14.28 3.44
CA LEU A 60 -13.00 15.70 3.54
C LEU A 60 -11.91 16.52 4.25
N LYS A 61 -10.79 15.90 4.58
CA LYS A 61 -9.62 16.62 5.10
C LYS A 61 -9.12 17.65 4.11
N ALA A 62 -8.44 18.68 4.62
CA ALA A 62 -7.76 19.65 3.78
C ALA A 62 -6.84 18.95 2.76
N GLU A 63 -6.85 19.41 1.52
CA GLU A 63 -6.03 18.86 0.43
C GLU A 63 -4.57 18.65 0.85
N LYS A 64 -4.00 19.61 1.58
CA LYS A 64 -2.64 19.53 2.11
C LYS A 64 -2.39 18.31 3.00
N GLU A 65 -3.37 17.89 3.80
CA GLU A 65 -3.24 16.69 4.65
C GLU A 65 -3.34 15.41 3.82
N LEU A 66 -4.20 15.38 2.80
CA LEU A 66 -4.34 14.23 1.89
C LEU A 66 -3.07 14.02 1.07
N MET A 67 -2.41 15.10 0.63
CA MET A 67 -1.13 15.06 -0.08
C MET A 67 0.02 14.49 0.77
N GLN A 68 -0.08 14.52 2.08
CA GLN A 68 0.89 13.91 2.99
C GLN A 68 0.65 12.41 3.21
N ILE A 69 -0.44 11.87 2.69
CA ILE A 69 -0.83 10.47 2.88
C ILE A 69 -0.89 9.74 1.53
N TYR A 70 -1.81 10.13 0.66
CA TYR A 70 -2.12 9.34 -0.54
C TYR A 70 -0.97 9.21 -1.53
N PRO A 71 -0.30 10.26 -2.00
CA PRO A 71 0.81 10.12 -2.94
C PRO A 71 2.02 9.41 -2.35
N ILE A 72 2.15 9.41 -1.01
CA ILE A 72 3.28 8.82 -0.29
C ILE A 72 3.10 7.32 -0.09
N PHE A 73 1.89 6.90 0.28
CA PHE A 73 1.65 5.53 0.73
C PHE A 73 0.84 4.69 -0.26
N HIS A 74 -0.01 5.33 -1.13
CA HIS A 74 -0.99 4.60 -1.93
C HIS A 74 -0.99 4.93 -3.43
N PHE A 75 -0.60 6.14 -3.83
CA PHE A 75 -0.70 6.62 -5.21
C PHE A 75 0.62 7.25 -5.66
N MET A 76 1.69 6.48 -5.59
CA MET A 76 3.00 6.98 -6.00
C MET A 76 2.98 7.35 -7.48
N PRO A 77 3.19 8.64 -7.82
CA PRO A 77 3.19 9.08 -9.19
C PRO A 77 4.41 8.56 -9.95
N GLY A 78 4.23 8.32 -11.25
CA GLY A 78 5.34 8.07 -12.16
C GLY A 78 6.18 9.32 -12.40
N ASP A 79 7.34 9.13 -13.02
CA ASP A 79 8.06 10.23 -13.65
C ASP A 79 7.26 10.79 -14.83
N LYS A 80 7.47 12.08 -15.17
CA LYS A 80 6.72 12.74 -16.22
C LYS A 80 6.86 12.05 -17.59
N ASP A 81 8.07 11.62 -17.93
CA ASP A 81 8.34 10.98 -19.22
C ASP A 81 7.75 9.58 -19.26
N GLU A 82 7.83 8.84 -18.15
CA GLU A 82 7.16 7.54 -17.99
C GLU A 82 5.63 7.66 -18.13
N ILE A 83 5.02 8.69 -17.48
CA ILE A 83 3.57 8.91 -17.60
C ILE A 83 3.18 9.20 -19.05
N GLN A 84 4.02 9.91 -19.80
CA GLN A 84 3.76 10.20 -21.21
C GLN A 84 3.90 8.97 -22.12
N SER A 85 4.88 8.08 -21.83
CA SER A 85 5.13 6.89 -22.65
C SER A 85 4.22 5.71 -22.28
N ASP A 86 4.05 5.46 -20.99
CA ASP A 86 3.46 4.23 -20.44
C ASP A 86 2.09 4.44 -19.83
N GLY A 87 1.68 5.69 -19.60
CA GLY A 87 0.35 6.02 -19.11
C GLY A 87 -0.74 5.54 -20.08
N ALA A 88 -1.81 4.94 -19.54
CA ALA A 88 -2.92 4.51 -20.35
C ALA A 88 -3.58 5.70 -21.06
N LEU A 89 -3.84 5.54 -22.36
CA LEU A 89 -4.45 6.59 -23.17
C LEU A 89 -5.90 6.83 -22.72
N ARG A 90 -6.20 8.07 -22.39
CA ARG A 90 -7.54 8.51 -21.98
C ARG A 90 -8.34 9.01 -23.18
N ARG A 91 -9.67 8.86 -23.11
CA ARG A 91 -10.61 9.35 -24.13
C ARG A 91 -10.64 10.88 -24.20
N ASP A 92 -10.43 11.55 -23.06
CA ASP A 92 -10.43 13.00 -22.95
C ASP A 92 -9.07 13.64 -23.25
N GLY A 93 -8.04 12.82 -23.52
CA GLY A 93 -6.69 13.28 -23.80
C GLY A 93 -5.98 13.93 -22.61
N LYS A 94 -6.57 13.88 -21.40
CA LYS A 94 -5.98 14.51 -20.22
C LYS A 94 -4.70 13.78 -19.80
N PHE A 95 -3.74 14.56 -19.40
CA PHE A 95 -2.48 14.16 -18.77
C PHE A 95 -2.44 14.74 -17.35
N HIS A 96 -1.89 14.00 -16.41
CA HIS A 96 -1.69 14.49 -15.05
C HIS A 96 -0.34 14.04 -14.51
N VAL A 97 0.47 15.00 -14.06
CA VAL A 97 1.86 14.79 -13.59
C VAL A 97 1.97 13.97 -12.31
N LEU A 98 0.88 13.80 -11.57
CA LEU A 98 0.81 12.94 -10.39
C LEU A 98 0.09 11.62 -10.69
N ASN A 99 -0.05 11.24 -11.97
CA ASN A 99 -0.70 9.98 -12.32
C ASN A 99 0.12 8.79 -11.86
N THR A 100 -0.54 7.85 -11.19
CA THR A 100 0.07 6.58 -10.79
C THR A 100 0.16 5.66 -11.99
N ILE A 101 1.35 5.15 -12.26
CA ILE A 101 1.60 4.09 -13.24
C ILE A 101 2.32 2.92 -12.55
N PRO A 102 2.11 1.67 -13.02
CA PRO A 102 2.69 0.51 -12.37
C PRO A 102 4.22 0.51 -12.48
N ASP A 103 4.89 0.03 -11.44
CA ASP A 103 6.35 -0.23 -11.43
C ASP A 103 7.20 1.00 -11.83
N ASN A 104 6.74 2.20 -11.51
CA ASN A 104 7.39 3.43 -11.93
C ASN A 104 8.72 3.69 -11.21
N SER A 105 9.57 4.54 -11.81
CA SER A 105 10.91 4.87 -11.31
C SER A 105 10.90 5.47 -9.90
N ASN A 106 9.92 6.31 -9.58
CA ASN A 106 9.78 6.93 -8.26
C ASN A 106 9.48 5.86 -7.18
N ALA A 107 8.58 4.92 -7.48
CA ALA A 107 8.28 3.82 -6.58
C ALA A 107 9.50 2.90 -6.37
N ARG A 108 10.28 2.66 -7.44
CA ARG A 108 11.53 1.88 -7.36
C ARG A 108 12.60 2.58 -6.51
N VAL A 109 12.74 3.90 -6.60
CA VAL A 109 13.66 4.68 -5.76
C VAL A 109 13.30 4.52 -4.28
N VAL A 110 12.03 4.61 -3.93
CA VAL A 110 11.56 4.48 -2.54
C VAL A 110 11.72 3.04 -2.04
N LEU A 111 11.36 2.05 -2.86
CA LEU A 111 11.52 0.62 -2.51
C LEU A 111 12.98 0.25 -2.31
N LYS A 112 13.87 0.68 -3.24
CA LYS A 112 15.30 0.46 -3.14
C LYS A 112 15.88 1.07 -1.85
N ALA A 113 15.54 2.30 -1.52
CA ALA A 113 16.01 2.95 -0.30
C ALA A 113 15.60 2.17 0.96
N ALA A 114 14.39 1.59 0.98
CA ALA A 114 13.95 0.74 2.08
C ALA A 114 14.80 -0.55 2.21
N PHE A 115 15.17 -1.18 1.09
CA PHE A 115 16.08 -2.34 1.09
C PHE A 115 17.50 -1.96 1.54
N ASP A 116 18.02 -0.82 1.09
CA ASP A 116 19.35 -0.35 1.46
C ASP A 116 19.48 -0.11 2.98
N GLU A 117 18.41 0.36 3.63
CA GLU A 117 18.36 0.50 5.09
C GLU A 117 18.22 -0.81 5.85
N LYS A 118 17.86 -1.90 5.18
CA LYS A 118 17.63 -3.23 5.79
C LYS A 118 16.63 -3.23 6.95
N ASN A 119 15.69 -2.30 6.94
CA ASN A 119 14.63 -2.18 7.92
C ASN A 119 13.35 -2.88 7.42
N LEU A 120 13.02 -4.05 7.96
CA LEU A 120 11.90 -4.87 7.53
C LEU A 120 10.55 -4.13 7.60
N TYR A 121 10.36 -3.26 8.60
CA TYR A 121 9.14 -2.45 8.72
C TYR A 121 9.03 -1.46 7.56
N ARG A 122 10.13 -0.79 7.22
CA ARG A 122 10.16 0.14 6.09
C ARG A 122 10.03 -0.57 4.74
N ILE A 123 10.67 -1.74 4.60
CA ILE A 123 10.49 -2.58 3.40
C ILE A 123 9.01 -2.95 3.23
N GLY A 124 8.31 -3.34 4.31
CA GLY A 124 6.89 -3.66 4.24
C GLY A 124 6.02 -2.45 3.84
N ILE A 125 6.31 -1.25 4.37
CA ILE A 125 5.62 0.00 3.97
C ILE A 125 5.87 0.32 2.50
N ALA A 126 7.13 0.25 2.04
CA ALA A 126 7.48 0.49 0.64
C ALA A 126 6.89 -0.58 -0.30
N THR A 127 6.74 -1.82 0.17
CA THR A 127 6.04 -2.90 -0.53
C THR A 127 4.58 -2.57 -0.75
N HIS A 128 3.89 -2.06 0.27
CA HIS A 128 2.50 -1.61 0.14
C HIS A 128 2.38 -0.57 -0.97
N MET A 129 3.12 0.53 -0.85
CA MET A 129 3.12 1.62 -1.81
C MET A 129 3.46 1.14 -3.24
N PHE A 130 4.45 0.25 -3.38
CA PHE A 130 4.85 -0.30 -4.67
C PHE A 130 3.74 -1.18 -5.29
N ALA A 131 3.13 -2.06 -4.50
CA ALA A 131 2.01 -2.89 -4.96
C ALA A 131 0.80 -2.05 -5.40
N ASP A 132 0.53 -0.97 -4.67
CA ASP A 132 -0.55 -0.05 -4.98
C ASP A 132 -0.36 0.65 -6.34
N THR A 133 0.87 0.80 -6.83
CA THR A 133 1.08 1.36 -8.18
C THR A 133 0.43 0.51 -9.28
N PHE A 134 0.30 -0.80 -9.06
CA PHE A 134 -0.36 -1.70 -10.01
C PHE A 134 -1.89 -1.65 -9.90
N ALA A 135 -2.41 -1.62 -8.67
CA ALA A 135 -3.85 -1.54 -8.43
C ALA A 135 -4.41 -0.17 -8.82
N HIS A 136 -3.75 0.90 -8.41
CA HIS A 136 -4.21 2.29 -8.54
C HIS A 136 -3.71 3.01 -9.80
N GLN A 137 -3.24 2.29 -10.81
CA GLN A 137 -2.82 2.90 -12.06
C GLN A 137 -3.98 3.70 -12.71
N ASN A 138 -3.62 4.84 -13.29
CA ASN A 138 -4.55 5.83 -13.87
C ASN A 138 -5.39 6.63 -12.87
N PHE A 139 -4.95 6.66 -11.60
CA PHE A 139 -5.50 7.55 -10.59
C PHE A 139 -4.41 8.44 -10.01
N VAL A 140 -4.82 9.54 -9.41
CA VAL A 140 -3.94 10.44 -8.65
C VAL A 140 -4.36 10.45 -7.18
N GLY A 141 -3.40 10.44 -6.27
CA GLY A 141 -3.63 10.49 -4.83
C GLY A 141 -4.02 11.87 -4.32
N TYR A 142 -4.87 12.56 -5.07
CA TYR A 142 -5.24 13.94 -4.82
C TYR A 142 -6.69 14.20 -5.21
N TYR A 143 -7.28 15.29 -4.73
CA TYR A 143 -8.64 15.70 -5.06
C TYR A 143 -8.66 16.35 -6.46
N GLU A 144 -8.97 15.56 -7.49
CA GLU A 144 -8.82 15.97 -8.86
C GLU A 144 -9.88 15.37 -9.79
N SER A 145 -10.43 16.17 -10.67
CA SER A 145 -11.40 15.74 -11.69
C SER A 145 -10.84 14.68 -12.66
N PHE A 146 -9.52 14.50 -12.68
CA PHE A 146 -8.85 13.42 -13.39
C PHE A 146 -9.32 12.03 -12.92
N ASN A 147 -9.69 11.89 -11.64
CA ASN A 147 -10.14 10.65 -11.02
C ASN A 147 -11.61 10.30 -11.34
N ALA A 148 -12.42 11.27 -11.77
CA ALA A 148 -13.86 11.09 -11.96
C ALA A 148 -14.17 9.98 -12.97
N MET A 149 -14.91 8.97 -12.54
CA MET A 149 -15.34 7.83 -13.37
C MET A 149 -16.64 8.14 -14.13
N LYS A 150 -17.45 9.04 -13.61
CA LYS A 150 -18.77 9.44 -14.15
C LYS A 150 -18.81 10.92 -14.48
N GLY A 151 -19.74 11.29 -15.36
CA GLY A 151 -19.91 12.68 -15.80
C GLY A 151 -20.33 13.63 -14.66
N LEU A 152 -20.26 14.94 -14.93
CA LEU A 152 -20.42 16.07 -14.00
C LEU A 152 -21.66 16.06 -13.08
N LEU A 153 -22.64 15.21 -13.32
CA LEU A 153 -23.90 15.17 -12.57
C LEU A 153 -23.93 14.18 -11.40
N ASP A 154 -22.92 13.31 -11.27
CA ASP A 154 -22.88 12.28 -10.23
C ASP A 154 -21.88 12.64 -9.08
N LYS A 155 -21.79 13.92 -8.72
CA LYS A 155 -20.82 14.48 -7.76
C LYS A 155 -21.08 14.14 -6.28
N ALA A 156 -21.67 13.01 -5.97
CA ALA A 156 -21.93 12.65 -4.56
C ALA A 156 -20.69 12.04 -3.84
N ILE A 157 -19.66 11.64 -4.59
CA ILE A 157 -18.44 11.04 -4.05
C ILE A 157 -17.25 11.93 -4.42
N PRO A 158 -16.35 12.26 -3.48
CA PRO A 158 -15.17 13.05 -3.77
C PRO A 158 -14.22 12.34 -4.75
N ASP A 159 -13.68 13.09 -5.71
CA ASP A 159 -12.74 12.60 -6.75
C ASP A 159 -11.30 12.42 -6.18
N VAL A 160 -11.15 11.70 -5.07
CA VAL A 160 -9.85 11.41 -4.45
C VAL A 160 -9.42 9.99 -4.75
N GLY A 161 -8.29 9.81 -5.40
CA GLY A 161 -7.79 8.48 -5.75
C GLY A 161 -8.84 7.70 -6.56
N HIS A 162 -9.08 6.45 -6.20
CA HIS A 162 -10.10 5.61 -6.83
C HIS A 162 -11.47 5.62 -6.09
N ALA A 163 -11.77 6.63 -5.27
CA ALA A 163 -13.02 6.67 -4.50
C ALA A 163 -14.28 6.52 -5.37
N ASP A 164 -14.27 7.10 -6.57
CA ASP A 164 -15.37 6.99 -7.54
C ASP A 164 -15.46 5.60 -8.20
N ALA A 165 -14.33 4.88 -8.31
CA ALA A 165 -14.27 3.47 -8.71
C ALA A 165 -14.54 2.51 -7.53
N LYS A 166 -14.85 3.04 -6.34
CA LYS A 166 -15.07 2.28 -5.09
C LYS A 166 -13.88 1.37 -4.77
N HIS A 167 -14.16 0.06 -4.56
CA HIS A 167 -13.14 -0.96 -4.29
C HIS A 167 -12.77 -1.79 -5.52
N ASP A 168 -13.30 -1.46 -6.70
CA ASP A 168 -13.06 -2.27 -7.89
C ASP A 168 -11.58 -2.54 -8.17
N PRO A 169 -10.64 -1.56 -8.04
CA PRO A 169 -9.21 -1.81 -8.25
C PRO A 169 -8.59 -2.80 -7.25
N ASP A 170 -9.19 -2.98 -6.08
CA ASP A 170 -8.62 -3.76 -4.97
C ASP A 170 -9.12 -5.21 -4.91
N LEU A 171 -10.07 -5.59 -5.80
CA LEU A 171 -10.68 -6.91 -5.81
C LEU A 171 -9.96 -7.86 -6.76
N PRO A 172 -9.13 -8.82 -6.28
CA PRO A 172 -8.24 -9.60 -7.14
C PRO A 172 -8.98 -10.48 -8.16
N GLY A 173 -10.20 -10.92 -7.85
CA GLY A 173 -11.03 -11.73 -8.76
C GLY A 173 -11.85 -10.92 -9.75
N LEU A 174 -11.80 -9.58 -9.73
CA LEU A 174 -12.68 -8.74 -10.53
C LEU A 174 -12.07 -8.39 -11.88
N ILE A 175 -12.90 -8.50 -12.94
CA ILE A 175 -12.72 -7.83 -14.22
C ILE A 175 -13.70 -6.66 -14.25
N TRP A 176 -13.17 -5.45 -14.44
CA TRP A 176 -13.98 -4.22 -14.42
C TRP A 176 -13.62 -3.26 -15.55
N GLY A 177 -14.43 -2.24 -15.74
CA GLY A 177 -14.26 -1.29 -16.83
C GLY A 177 -13.88 0.12 -16.35
N ASP A 178 -12.75 0.66 -16.81
CA ASP A 178 -12.42 2.07 -16.67
C ASP A 178 -12.83 2.84 -17.91
N MET A 179 -13.99 3.48 -17.84
CA MET A 179 -14.59 4.20 -18.98
C MET A 179 -13.85 5.49 -19.35
N ARG A 180 -12.90 5.96 -18.55
CA ARG A 180 -12.03 7.10 -18.88
C ARG A 180 -11.02 6.75 -19.96
N LEU A 181 -10.69 5.46 -20.09
CA LEU A 181 -9.68 4.96 -21.01
C LEU A 181 -10.25 4.71 -22.41
N ILE A 182 -9.38 4.68 -23.43
CA ILE A 182 -9.77 4.29 -24.79
C ILE A 182 -10.24 2.82 -24.81
N ARG A 183 -11.13 2.49 -25.75
CA ARG A 183 -11.86 1.21 -25.77
C ARG A 183 -10.97 -0.03 -25.58
N LYS A 184 -9.78 -0.07 -26.20
CA LYS A 184 -8.87 -1.22 -26.07
C LYS A 184 -8.30 -1.44 -24.66
N ASN A 185 -8.37 -0.42 -23.79
CA ASN A 185 -7.80 -0.45 -22.44
C ASN A 185 -8.88 -0.37 -21.36
N THR A 186 -10.17 -0.40 -21.72
CA THR A 186 -11.27 -0.22 -20.75
C THR A 186 -11.53 -1.44 -19.89
N GLN A 187 -11.19 -2.63 -20.37
CA GLN A 187 -11.40 -3.87 -19.61
C GLN A 187 -10.12 -4.19 -18.81
N ILE A 188 -10.25 -4.27 -17.51
CA ILE A 188 -9.14 -4.41 -16.57
C ILE A 188 -9.31 -5.70 -15.79
N SER A 189 -8.29 -6.57 -15.86
CA SER A 189 -8.16 -7.76 -15.03
C SER A 189 -7.28 -7.43 -13.83
N ASN A 190 -7.85 -7.39 -12.63
CA ASN A 190 -7.05 -7.17 -11.43
C ASN A 190 -6.14 -8.34 -11.12
N LYS A 191 -6.50 -9.56 -11.48
CA LYS A 191 -5.65 -10.74 -11.33
C LYS A 191 -4.31 -10.56 -12.04
N GLU A 192 -4.31 -10.05 -13.26
CA GLU A 192 -3.07 -9.77 -14.00
C GLU A 192 -2.21 -8.75 -13.28
N ARG A 193 -2.83 -7.66 -12.75
CA ARG A 193 -2.14 -6.64 -11.96
C ARG A 193 -1.52 -7.20 -10.68
N PHE A 194 -2.25 -8.06 -9.99
CA PHE A 194 -1.78 -8.73 -8.76
C PHE A 194 -0.61 -9.66 -9.04
N LEU A 195 -0.68 -10.45 -10.10
CA LEU A 195 0.40 -11.36 -10.49
C LEU A 195 1.65 -10.58 -10.91
N GLU A 196 1.50 -9.50 -11.65
CA GLU A 196 2.63 -8.66 -12.04
C GLU A 196 3.31 -8.03 -10.82
N ALA A 197 2.53 -7.42 -9.92
CA ALA A 197 3.05 -6.87 -8.67
C ALA A 197 3.79 -7.94 -7.83
N ALA A 198 3.19 -9.13 -7.68
CA ALA A 198 3.79 -10.23 -6.93
C ALA A 198 5.11 -10.70 -7.56
N GLY A 199 5.17 -10.78 -8.89
CA GLY A 199 6.38 -11.16 -9.62
C GLY A 199 7.51 -10.15 -9.45
N ARG A 200 7.22 -8.85 -9.54
CA ARG A 200 8.22 -7.79 -9.31
C ARG A 200 8.75 -7.78 -7.89
N LEU A 201 7.85 -7.87 -6.91
CA LEU A 201 8.25 -7.93 -5.49
C LEU A 201 9.05 -9.19 -5.16
N PHE A 202 8.71 -10.34 -5.78
CA PHE A 202 9.51 -11.55 -5.61
C PHE A 202 10.95 -11.36 -6.08
N GLU A 203 11.16 -10.75 -7.24
CA GLU A 203 12.50 -10.48 -7.76
C GLU A 203 13.32 -9.61 -6.79
N GLU A 204 12.71 -8.53 -6.28
CA GLU A 204 13.36 -7.63 -5.34
C GLU A 204 13.71 -8.32 -4.02
N TYR A 205 12.79 -9.09 -3.45
CA TYR A 205 13.03 -9.84 -2.21
C TYR A 205 14.09 -10.93 -2.41
N ARG A 206 14.07 -11.61 -3.55
CA ARG A 206 15.02 -12.68 -3.85
C ARG A 206 16.44 -12.14 -4.01
N ARG A 207 16.59 -11.00 -4.69
CA ARG A 207 17.88 -10.29 -4.78
C ARG A 207 18.34 -9.73 -3.43
N TYR A 208 17.42 -9.24 -2.61
CA TYR A 208 17.72 -8.77 -1.25
C TYR A 208 18.28 -9.90 -0.37
N LYS A 209 17.70 -11.09 -0.45
CA LYS A 209 18.15 -12.25 0.35
C LYS A 209 19.41 -12.89 -0.21
N ASP A 210 19.55 -12.93 -1.51
CA ASP A 210 20.72 -13.49 -2.20
C ASP A 210 21.12 -12.62 -3.41
N PRO A 211 21.95 -11.59 -3.18
CA PRO A 211 22.37 -10.69 -4.25
C PRO A 211 23.18 -11.36 -5.38
N LYS A 212 23.61 -12.61 -5.17
CA LYS A 212 24.39 -13.39 -6.15
C LYS A 212 23.52 -14.44 -6.86
N CYS A 213 22.23 -14.52 -6.56
CA CYS A 213 21.33 -15.45 -7.22
C CYS A 213 21.29 -15.18 -8.73
N ALA A 214 21.48 -16.22 -9.52
CA ALA A 214 21.46 -16.09 -10.96
C ALA A 214 20.06 -15.68 -11.47
N PRO A 215 19.95 -14.77 -12.45
CA PRO A 215 18.66 -14.31 -12.97
C PRO A 215 17.75 -15.45 -13.45
N GLU A 216 18.32 -16.49 -14.05
CA GLU A 216 17.55 -17.64 -14.57
C GLU A 216 16.91 -18.45 -13.42
N VAL A 217 17.56 -18.50 -12.25
CA VAL A 217 17.00 -19.13 -11.05
C VAL A 217 15.84 -18.32 -10.53
N ILE A 218 16.01 -16.99 -10.44
CA ILE A 218 14.94 -16.07 -10.01
C ILE A 218 13.72 -16.21 -10.93
N GLU A 219 13.91 -16.20 -12.25
CA GLU A 219 12.82 -16.34 -13.21
C GLU A 219 12.08 -17.68 -13.07
N LYS A 220 12.81 -18.78 -12.88
CA LYS A 220 12.21 -20.10 -12.67
C LYS A 220 11.41 -20.17 -11.37
N GLU A 221 11.96 -19.68 -10.27
CA GLU A 221 11.29 -19.66 -8.96
C GLU A 221 10.05 -18.73 -9.01
N LYS A 222 10.16 -17.56 -9.66
CA LYS A 222 9.06 -16.63 -9.90
C LYS A 222 7.92 -17.27 -10.68
N ALA A 223 8.23 -17.99 -11.75
CA ALA A 223 7.20 -18.65 -12.56
C ALA A 223 6.38 -19.65 -11.74
N VAL A 224 7.03 -20.44 -10.87
CA VAL A 224 6.33 -21.38 -9.97
C VAL A 224 5.46 -20.62 -8.96
N LEU A 225 5.99 -19.56 -8.35
CA LEU A 225 5.25 -18.73 -7.41
C LEU A 225 3.99 -18.14 -8.05
N LEU A 226 4.12 -17.61 -9.26
CA LEU A 226 2.99 -16.97 -9.96
C LEU A 226 1.90 -17.98 -10.33
N LEU A 227 2.25 -19.23 -10.68
CA LEU A 227 1.27 -20.30 -10.86
C LEU A 227 0.50 -20.61 -9.57
N ASP A 228 1.20 -20.67 -8.44
CA ASP A 228 0.57 -20.92 -7.14
C ASP A 228 -0.39 -19.78 -6.74
N ILE A 229 0.03 -18.51 -6.95
CA ILE A 229 -0.82 -17.33 -6.65
C ILE A 229 -2.00 -17.26 -7.63
N ASP A 230 -1.79 -17.54 -8.91
CA ASP A 230 -2.85 -17.59 -9.94
C ASP A 230 -3.93 -18.59 -9.55
N ALA A 231 -3.52 -19.80 -9.17
CA ALA A 231 -4.43 -20.84 -8.71
C ALA A 231 -5.14 -20.44 -7.39
N ALA A 232 -4.46 -19.72 -6.50
CA ALA A 232 -5.07 -19.25 -5.25
C ALA A 232 -6.08 -18.12 -5.49
N ILE A 233 -5.86 -17.22 -6.44
CA ILE A 233 -6.85 -16.24 -6.87
C ILE A 233 -8.04 -16.97 -7.51
N GLY A 234 -7.78 -17.93 -8.39
CA GLY A 234 -8.80 -18.73 -9.06
C GLY A 234 -9.45 -18.01 -10.23
N ASP A 235 -10.69 -18.36 -10.55
CA ASP A 235 -11.44 -17.78 -11.65
C ASP A 235 -11.75 -16.30 -11.40
N VAL A 236 -11.76 -15.53 -12.48
CA VAL A 236 -12.01 -14.10 -12.45
C VAL A 236 -13.19 -13.72 -13.34
N GLY A 237 -13.86 -12.63 -13.02
CA GLY A 237 -14.99 -12.15 -13.83
C GLY A 237 -15.67 -10.94 -13.19
N ASP A 238 -16.71 -10.48 -13.86
CA ASP A 238 -17.57 -9.39 -13.37
C ASP A 238 -18.47 -9.81 -12.20
N HIS A 239 -18.55 -11.12 -11.91
CA HIS A 239 -19.35 -11.69 -10.83
C HIS A 239 -18.75 -11.50 -9.44
N ASP A 240 -17.44 -11.22 -9.32
CA ASP A 240 -16.78 -11.01 -8.01
C ASP A 240 -16.97 -9.60 -7.44
N ILE A 241 -17.91 -8.86 -7.98
CA ILE A 241 -18.42 -7.63 -7.38
C ILE A 241 -18.77 -7.89 -5.92
N ASN A 242 -18.38 -7.06 -5.00
CA ASN A 242 -18.48 -7.23 -3.55
C ASN A 242 -17.58 -8.33 -2.95
N ASN A 243 -16.56 -8.77 -3.67
CA ASN A 243 -15.53 -9.67 -3.16
C ASN A 243 -16.08 -10.98 -2.56
N ARG A 244 -17.04 -11.59 -3.23
CA ARG A 244 -17.76 -12.80 -2.74
C ARG A 244 -16.82 -13.98 -2.48
N GLU A 245 -15.82 -14.15 -3.33
CA GLU A 245 -14.84 -15.23 -3.26
C GLU A 245 -13.69 -14.99 -2.27
N GLN A 246 -13.66 -13.84 -1.58
CA GLN A 246 -12.57 -13.46 -0.68
C GLN A 246 -12.23 -14.55 0.35
N LYS A 247 -13.23 -15.12 1.00
CA LYS A 247 -13.02 -16.16 2.02
C LYS A 247 -12.33 -17.40 1.44
N ASN A 248 -12.73 -17.79 0.24
CA ASN A 248 -12.16 -18.95 -0.44
C ASN A 248 -10.72 -18.65 -0.89
N ARG A 249 -10.45 -17.46 -1.40
CA ARG A 249 -9.08 -17.02 -1.76
C ARG A 249 -8.20 -16.98 -0.52
N MET A 250 -8.65 -16.36 0.57
CA MET A 250 -7.90 -16.33 1.83
C MET A 250 -7.57 -17.73 2.36
N ALA A 251 -8.49 -18.69 2.25
CA ALA A 251 -8.23 -20.08 2.63
C ALA A 251 -7.13 -20.71 1.73
N ARG A 252 -7.15 -20.44 0.41
CA ARG A 252 -6.12 -20.92 -0.50
C ARG A 252 -4.74 -20.28 -0.22
N TYR A 253 -4.67 -18.99 0.06
CA TYR A 253 -3.42 -18.34 0.48
C TYR A 253 -2.89 -18.92 1.80
N LYS A 254 -3.76 -19.20 2.79
CA LYS A 254 -3.38 -19.88 4.03
C LYS A 254 -2.76 -21.24 3.76
N ASN A 255 -3.32 -21.99 2.81
CA ASN A 255 -2.77 -23.28 2.41
C ASN A 255 -1.36 -23.15 1.81
N LEU A 256 -1.09 -22.11 1.00
CA LEU A 256 0.25 -21.84 0.49
C LEU A 256 1.27 -21.51 1.59
N LEU A 257 0.80 -20.89 2.67
CA LEU A 257 1.62 -20.54 3.84
C LEU A 257 1.81 -21.72 4.81
N GLY A 258 0.86 -22.67 4.82
CA GLY A 258 0.91 -23.86 5.68
C GLY A 258 1.14 -23.53 7.15
N ASN A 259 2.05 -24.26 7.80
CA ASN A 259 2.39 -24.08 9.21
C ASN A 259 3.14 -22.77 9.54
N THR A 260 3.54 -22.01 8.53
CA THR A 260 4.17 -20.69 8.72
C THR A 260 3.14 -19.58 8.90
N PHE A 261 1.90 -19.84 8.53
CA PHE A 261 0.81 -18.88 8.62
C PHE A 261 0.62 -18.37 10.05
N LYS A 262 0.43 -17.05 10.15
CA LYS A 262 -0.05 -16.38 11.35
C LYS A 262 -1.21 -15.47 10.95
N GLU A 263 -2.28 -15.44 11.74
CA GLU A 263 -3.44 -14.58 11.47
C GLU A 263 -3.05 -13.11 11.64
N TYR A 264 -3.63 -12.24 10.82
CA TYR A 264 -3.45 -10.80 10.95
C TYR A 264 -4.40 -10.26 12.02
N ASP A 265 -3.85 -9.67 13.06
CA ASP A 265 -4.60 -8.89 14.05
C ASP A 265 -4.05 -7.45 14.08
N LYS A 266 -4.82 -6.52 13.56
CA LYS A 266 -4.43 -5.10 13.48
C LYS A 266 -4.12 -4.45 14.83
N GLY A 267 -4.61 -5.02 15.94
CA GLY A 267 -4.38 -4.54 17.30
C GLY A 267 -3.10 -5.08 17.94
N GLU A 268 -2.60 -6.23 17.48
CA GLU A 268 -1.52 -6.97 18.14
C GLU A 268 -0.30 -6.10 18.46
N TRP A 269 0.21 -5.39 17.47
CA TRP A 269 1.42 -4.59 17.65
C TRP A 269 1.21 -3.39 18.57
N PHE A 270 0.07 -2.70 18.43
CA PHE A 270 -0.29 -1.58 19.28
C PHE A 270 -0.44 -2.02 20.73
N GLU A 271 -1.17 -3.09 20.98
CA GLU A 271 -1.39 -3.64 22.31
C GLU A 271 -0.10 -4.15 22.96
N ALA A 272 0.85 -4.64 22.16
CA ALA A 272 2.16 -5.04 22.66
C ALA A 272 3.00 -3.86 23.18
N ALA A 273 2.83 -2.64 22.63
CA ALA A 273 3.64 -1.45 22.95
C ALA A 273 2.93 -0.46 23.89
N VAL A 274 1.60 -0.40 23.84
CA VAL A 274 0.81 0.66 24.46
C VAL A 274 -0.20 0.07 25.46
N ALA A 275 -0.25 0.64 26.64
CA ALA A 275 -1.28 0.35 27.62
C ALA A 275 -2.42 1.38 27.48
N ARG A 276 -3.65 0.88 27.43
CA ARG A 276 -4.85 1.70 27.52
C ARG A 276 -5.27 1.79 28.98
N LYS A 277 -5.35 3.00 29.51
CA LYS A 277 -5.87 3.30 30.85
C LYS A 277 -7.13 4.15 30.72
N GLY A 278 -8.12 3.92 31.56
CA GLY A 278 -9.34 4.73 31.60
C GLY A 278 -10.45 4.04 32.38
N ILE A 279 -11.33 4.83 32.98
CA ILE A 279 -12.53 4.35 33.65
C ILE A 279 -13.64 4.31 32.60
N LEU A 280 -14.30 3.17 32.46
CA LEU A 280 -15.58 3.04 31.77
C LEU A 280 -16.66 3.77 32.59
N ALA A 281 -16.81 5.07 32.34
CA ALA A 281 -18.00 5.77 32.82
C ALA A 281 -19.13 5.57 31.80
N PRO A 282 -20.40 5.41 32.24
CA PRO A 282 -21.51 5.05 31.36
C PRO A 282 -21.81 6.06 30.23
N PHE A 283 -21.23 7.25 30.26
CA PHE A 283 -21.51 8.32 29.30
C PHE A 283 -20.30 9.02 28.66
N LYS A 284 -19.05 8.72 29.06
CA LYS A 284 -17.83 9.24 28.40
C LYS A 284 -16.67 8.27 28.58
N LEU A 285 -16.19 7.72 27.47
CA LEU A 285 -14.95 6.94 27.40
C LEU A 285 -13.76 7.90 27.32
N TRP A 286 -13.09 8.14 28.42
CA TRP A 286 -11.77 8.78 28.41
C TRP A 286 -10.71 7.68 28.43
N ALA A 287 -10.16 7.36 27.26
CA ALA A 287 -9.01 6.49 27.19
C ALA A 287 -7.75 7.35 27.18
N THR A 288 -6.86 7.11 28.15
CA THR A 288 -5.49 7.60 28.10
C THR A 288 -4.58 6.47 27.66
N TYR A 289 -3.53 6.81 26.93
CA TYR A 289 -2.56 5.84 26.43
C TYR A 289 -1.21 6.12 27.07
N GLU A 290 -0.52 5.06 27.49
CA GLU A 290 0.81 5.13 28.08
C GLU A 290 1.70 4.05 27.46
N TRP A 291 2.99 4.33 27.30
CA TRP A 291 3.94 3.33 26.87
C TRP A 291 4.06 2.20 27.90
N LYS A 292 4.11 0.97 27.39
CA LYS A 292 4.54 -0.18 28.20
C LYS A 292 6.07 -0.19 28.34
N PRO A 293 6.61 -0.91 29.33
CA PRO A 293 8.06 -1.11 29.41
C PRO A 293 8.62 -1.64 28.09
N ASP A 294 9.84 -1.22 27.74
CA ASP A 294 10.56 -1.66 26.52
C ASP A 294 9.82 -1.42 25.20
N TYR A 295 8.92 -0.43 25.15
CA TYR A 295 8.11 -0.11 23.97
C TYR A 295 8.95 0.15 22.71
N GLN A 296 10.16 0.73 22.86
CA GLN A 296 11.07 1.01 21.75
C GLN A 296 11.51 -0.26 21.01
N GLY A 297 11.58 -1.38 21.71
CA GLY A 297 11.84 -2.71 21.13
C GLY A 297 10.62 -3.35 20.46
N LYS A 298 9.39 -2.81 20.68
CA LYS A 298 8.15 -3.41 20.20
C LYS A 298 7.86 -3.06 18.74
N PRO A 299 7.19 -3.96 18.02
CA PRO A 299 6.90 -3.81 16.59
C PRO A 299 6.16 -2.51 16.26
N TRP A 300 5.17 -2.10 17.04
CA TRP A 300 4.40 -0.90 16.74
C TRP A 300 5.24 0.37 16.74
N PHE A 301 6.13 0.54 17.73
CA PHE A 301 7.03 1.69 17.76
C PHE A 301 7.98 1.70 16.57
N LYS A 302 8.58 0.54 16.25
CA LYS A 302 9.47 0.38 15.10
C LYS A 302 8.75 0.68 13.78
N PHE A 303 7.50 0.24 13.66
CA PHE A 303 6.65 0.55 12.50
C PHE A 303 6.39 2.06 12.40
N GLN A 304 6.05 2.74 13.50
CA GLN A 304 5.81 4.19 13.49
C GLN A 304 7.06 5.00 13.11
N GLU A 305 8.23 4.61 13.58
CA GLU A 305 9.48 5.23 13.14
C GLU A 305 9.75 4.96 11.65
N ALA A 306 9.42 3.78 11.16
CA ALA A 306 9.52 3.46 9.75
C ALA A 306 8.51 4.26 8.89
N VAL A 307 7.26 4.47 9.35
CA VAL A 307 6.27 5.34 8.69
C VAL A 307 6.80 6.76 8.54
N LYS A 308 7.35 7.31 9.64
CA LYS A 308 7.95 8.65 9.66
C LYS A 308 9.10 8.77 8.65
N ASN A 309 10.02 7.80 8.67
CA ASN A 309 11.17 7.79 7.77
C ASN A 309 10.73 7.64 6.30
N HIS A 310 9.76 6.78 6.03
CA HIS A 310 9.20 6.59 4.69
C HIS A 310 8.57 7.88 4.17
N GLN A 311 7.75 8.55 4.99
CA GLN A 311 7.11 9.81 4.63
C GLN A 311 8.13 10.91 4.33
N TRP A 312 9.14 11.08 5.16
CA TRP A 312 10.17 12.10 4.95
C TRP A 312 11.00 11.81 3.71
N PHE A 313 11.48 10.57 3.56
CA PHE A 313 12.26 10.19 2.39
C PHE A 313 11.50 10.43 1.09
N THR A 314 10.27 9.93 1.01
CA THR A 314 9.44 10.04 -0.20
C THR A 314 9.13 11.49 -0.54
N LYS A 315 8.81 12.30 0.47
CA LYS A 315 8.58 13.72 0.30
C LYS A 315 9.82 14.44 -0.25
N ASP A 316 10.98 14.25 0.39
CA ASP A 316 12.18 15.01 0.09
C ASP A 316 12.85 14.56 -1.22
N ASN A 317 12.83 13.27 -1.52
CA ASN A 317 13.55 12.70 -2.67
C ASN A 317 12.68 12.47 -3.91
N VAL A 318 11.36 12.52 -3.78
CA VAL A 318 10.44 12.28 -4.89
C VAL A 318 9.47 13.45 -5.07
N LEU A 319 8.55 13.66 -4.13
CA LEU A 319 7.44 14.59 -4.33
C LEU A 319 7.89 16.05 -4.45
N ASN A 320 8.87 16.49 -3.64
CA ASN A 320 9.41 17.85 -3.74
C ASN A 320 10.12 18.09 -5.07
N GLN A 321 10.70 17.05 -5.70
CA GLN A 321 11.32 17.19 -7.02
C GLN A 321 10.25 17.37 -8.11
N ILE A 322 9.17 16.59 -8.06
CA ILE A 322 8.04 16.73 -8.99
C ILE A 322 7.44 18.13 -8.88
N THR A 323 7.16 18.61 -7.67
CA THR A 323 6.52 19.91 -7.44
C THR A 323 7.45 21.08 -7.74
N ALA A 324 8.76 20.96 -7.49
CA ALA A 324 9.73 21.98 -7.84
C ALA A 324 9.81 22.20 -9.36
N ASN A 325 9.71 21.11 -10.14
CA ASN A 325 9.70 21.18 -11.61
C ASN A 325 8.40 21.80 -12.18
N LEU A 326 7.36 21.89 -11.36
CA LEU A 326 6.06 22.43 -11.75
C LEU A 326 5.81 23.85 -11.21
N GLU A 327 6.81 24.45 -10.53
CA GLU A 327 6.67 25.73 -9.83
C GLU A 327 5.54 25.74 -8.78
N LEU A 328 5.15 24.54 -8.29
CA LEU A 328 4.15 24.40 -7.25
C LEU A 328 4.78 24.60 -5.87
N GLU A 329 3.97 25.01 -4.90
CA GLU A 329 4.42 25.08 -3.51
C GLU A 329 4.93 23.72 -3.03
N ARG A 330 6.11 23.73 -2.39
CA ARG A 330 6.66 22.50 -1.80
C ARG A 330 5.72 21.97 -0.74
N PHE A 331 5.71 20.65 -0.59
CA PHE A 331 5.01 19.99 0.51
C PHE A 331 5.67 20.39 1.85
N HIS A 332 5.16 21.44 2.48
CA HIS A 332 5.65 21.85 3.80
C HIS A 332 5.09 20.93 4.88
N THR A 333 5.94 20.57 5.81
CA THR A 333 5.62 19.79 7.03
C THR A 333 4.64 20.51 7.92
#